data_ac43fb0cc4c09d42e7fb6364e9156fa6
#
_entry.id   ac43fb0cc4c09d42e7fb6364e9156fa6
#
_cell.length_a   1.000
_cell.length_b   1.000
_cell.length_c   1.000
_cell.angle_alpha   90.00
_cell.angle_beta   90.00
_cell.angle_gamma   90.00
#
_symmetry.space_group_name_H-M   'P 1'
#
loop_
_entity.id
_entity.type
_entity.pdbx_description
1 polymer ?
#
loop_
_entity_poly.entity_id
_entity_poly.type
_entity_poly.pdbx_seq_one_letter_code
_entity_poly.pdbx_strand_id
1 'polypeptide(L)'
;MWFEPPREIPTRVLSRLPEHFRRLERTEWADANRGGEPVDSFLEGPCFDMLGRLYVVDIPYGRIFRIEDGHWSLVTEYPGWPNGMKVQPDGDLLVADYRHGLVRVDPGTGATAAVIQTVMSESFKGLNDLTLHDDESVLFTDQGQTGLQDPTGRVWRLHKDGRLDRLIATGPSPNGLVLNTAQTHLYVAMTRSCEVWRFALRSDAVVAKAQCFARVPPGLVGPDGMAMDAADRLFVANPGHGCVWVIDPRGRPLYRIQSYVGTMTTNCALTPDGRGVVITESETGSILIAEVPPA
;
A
#
# COMPACT_ATOMS: atom_id res chain seq x y z
N MET A 1 -24.82 -5.49 15.41
CA MET A 1 -23.39 -5.87 15.28
C MET A 1 -23.25 -7.23 15.94
N TRP A 2 -22.62 -8.19 15.28
CA TRP A 2 -22.61 -9.60 15.72
C TRP A 2 -21.27 -10.02 16.34
N PHE A 3 -20.31 -9.07 16.48
CA PHE A 3 -19.00 -9.31 17.07
C PHE A 3 -18.79 -8.36 18.24
N GLU A 4 -17.97 -8.79 19.19
CA GLU A 4 -17.48 -7.89 20.24
C GLU A 4 -16.76 -6.70 19.59
N PRO A 5 -16.85 -5.49 20.16
CA PRO A 5 -16.09 -4.36 19.67
C PRO A 5 -14.59 -4.69 19.67
N PRO A 6 -13.86 -4.35 18.60
CA PRO A 6 -12.41 -4.60 18.55
C PRO A 6 -11.70 -3.81 19.65
N ARG A 7 -10.68 -4.42 20.25
CA ARG A 7 -9.86 -3.74 21.27
C ARG A 7 -9.03 -2.66 20.62
N GLU A 8 -8.91 -1.52 21.28
CA GLU A 8 -8.08 -0.42 20.81
C GLU A 8 -6.63 -0.60 21.24
N ILE A 9 -5.71 -0.27 20.32
CA ILE A 9 -4.27 -0.26 20.53
C ILE A 9 -3.77 1.12 20.13
N PRO A 10 -3.10 1.86 21.04
CA PRO A 10 -2.56 3.17 20.70
C PRO A 10 -1.31 3.03 19.82
N THR A 11 -1.13 3.99 18.93
CA THR A 11 0.13 4.21 18.24
C THR A 11 1.02 5.19 19.00
N ARG A 12 2.32 5.15 18.72
CA ARG A 12 3.26 6.23 19.02
C ARG A 12 3.94 6.70 17.74
N VAL A 13 4.40 7.92 17.71
CA VAL A 13 5.21 8.41 16.60
C VAL A 13 6.59 7.76 16.70
N LEU A 14 6.98 7.05 15.63
CA LEU A 14 8.32 6.49 15.47
C LEU A 14 9.28 7.55 14.94
N SER A 15 8.86 8.25 13.88
CA SER A 15 9.65 9.30 13.24
C SER A 15 8.73 10.27 12.47
N ARG A 16 9.25 11.43 12.11
CA ARG A 16 8.55 12.42 11.28
C ARG A 16 9.45 12.85 10.13
N LEU A 17 8.83 13.17 9.01
CA LEU A 17 9.55 13.79 7.90
C LEU A 17 10.29 15.03 8.40
N PRO A 18 11.64 15.10 8.25
CA PRO A 18 12.42 16.23 8.70
C PRO A 18 12.01 17.53 8.00
N GLU A 19 12.13 18.65 8.73
CA GLU A 19 11.69 19.96 8.25
C GLU A 19 12.36 20.37 6.92
N HIS A 20 13.63 20.02 6.74
CA HIS A 20 14.34 20.35 5.50
C HIS A 20 13.89 19.58 4.26
N PHE A 21 13.08 18.53 4.43
CA PHE A 21 12.41 17.83 3.33
C PHE A 21 10.97 18.29 3.12
N ARG A 22 10.39 19.10 4.01
CA ARG A 22 9.04 19.60 3.86
C ARG A 22 8.99 20.70 2.78
N ARG A 23 8.02 20.55 1.87
CA ARG A 23 7.78 21.51 0.78
C ARG A 23 6.28 21.75 0.69
N LEU A 24 5.79 22.90 1.08
CA LEU A 24 4.36 23.21 0.97
C LEU A 24 4.08 23.86 -0.39
N GLU A 25 3.87 23.04 -1.40
CA GLU A 25 3.68 23.50 -2.78
C GLU A 25 2.40 22.88 -3.39
N ARG A 26 1.82 23.61 -4.34
CA ARG A 26 0.78 23.05 -5.21
C ARG A 26 1.45 22.26 -6.31
N THR A 27 1.21 20.95 -6.32
CA THR A 27 1.72 20.02 -7.31
C THR A 27 0.61 19.52 -8.23
N GLU A 28 0.94 18.94 -9.37
CA GLU A 28 -0.06 18.28 -10.24
C GLU A 28 -0.79 17.14 -9.51
N TRP A 29 -0.12 16.47 -8.55
CA TRP A 29 -0.76 15.49 -7.70
C TRP A 29 -1.82 16.12 -6.80
N ALA A 30 -1.54 17.29 -6.23
CA ALA A 30 -2.49 18.04 -5.42
C ALA A 30 -3.69 18.50 -6.25
N ASP A 31 -3.47 18.93 -7.50
CA ASP A 31 -4.56 19.27 -8.42
C ASP A 31 -5.48 18.06 -8.68
N ALA A 32 -4.91 16.90 -8.89
CA ALA A 32 -5.67 15.68 -9.18
C ALA A 32 -6.38 15.08 -7.95
N ASN A 33 -5.83 15.25 -6.73
CA ASN A 33 -6.26 14.49 -5.55
C ASN A 33 -6.73 15.35 -4.37
N ARG A 34 -6.42 16.64 -4.34
CA ARG A 34 -6.68 17.57 -3.23
C ARG A 34 -7.35 18.87 -3.65
N GLY A 35 -7.91 18.92 -4.86
CA GLY A 35 -8.53 20.13 -5.39
C GLY A 35 -7.56 21.31 -5.54
N GLY A 36 -6.26 21.03 -5.63
CA GLY A 36 -5.21 22.03 -5.76
C GLY A 36 -4.67 22.61 -4.45
N GLU A 37 -5.14 22.12 -3.30
CA GLU A 37 -4.61 22.52 -1.99
C GLU A 37 -3.15 22.02 -1.85
N PRO A 38 -2.21 22.93 -1.52
CA PRO A 38 -0.83 22.55 -1.31
C PRO A 38 -0.66 21.50 -0.22
N VAL A 39 0.26 20.56 -0.43
CA VAL A 39 0.63 19.55 0.55
C VAL A 39 2.15 19.54 0.72
N ASP A 40 2.62 19.33 1.93
CA ASP A 40 4.05 19.28 2.20
C ASP A 40 4.65 17.88 2.03
N SER A 41 3.83 16.85 2.09
CA SER A 41 4.17 15.46 1.83
C SER A 41 2.91 14.60 1.76
N PHE A 42 3.01 13.40 1.17
CA PHE A 42 2.00 12.35 1.27
C PHE A 42 2.72 10.99 1.29
N LEU A 43 2.99 10.51 2.51
CA LEU A 43 3.79 9.31 2.73
C LEU A 43 2.99 8.04 2.45
N GLU A 44 3.62 7.09 1.74
CA GLU A 44 3.04 5.82 1.33
C GLU A 44 4.08 4.70 1.24
N GLY A 45 3.64 3.51 0.87
CA GLY A 45 4.44 2.37 0.47
C GLY A 45 5.51 1.92 1.48
N PRO A 46 5.21 1.79 2.78
CA PRO A 46 6.21 1.39 3.76
C PRO A 46 6.68 -0.04 3.50
N CYS A 47 7.98 -0.26 3.45
CA CYS A 47 8.56 -1.60 3.38
C CYS A 47 9.94 -1.65 4.06
N PHE A 48 10.33 -2.84 4.49
CA PHE A 48 11.64 -3.07 5.11
C PHE A 48 12.53 -3.89 4.19
N ASP A 49 13.82 -3.59 4.20
CA ASP A 49 14.82 -4.47 3.60
C ASP A 49 15.32 -5.53 4.59
N MET A 50 16.20 -6.40 4.09
CA MET A 50 16.78 -7.49 4.88
C MET A 50 17.68 -7.01 6.04
N LEU A 51 18.08 -5.76 6.03
CA LEU A 51 18.86 -5.13 7.12
C LEU A 51 17.96 -4.43 8.14
N GLY A 52 16.64 -4.45 7.93
CA GLY A 52 15.67 -3.79 8.82
C GLY A 52 15.54 -2.29 8.60
N ARG A 53 16.06 -1.75 7.50
CA ARG A 53 15.90 -0.35 7.14
C ARG A 53 14.51 -0.14 6.53
N LEU A 54 13.82 0.88 7.00
CA LEU A 54 12.51 1.24 6.50
C LEU A 54 12.63 2.14 5.27
N TYR A 55 11.86 1.84 4.24
CA TYR A 55 11.67 2.71 3.08
C TYR A 55 10.23 3.19 3.01
N VAL A 56 10.03 4.42 2.52
CA VAL A 56 8.72 5.01 2.26
C VAL A 56 8.79 5.88 1.02
N VAL A 57 7.68 6.03 0.34
CA VAL A 57 7.54 6.98 -0.76
C VAL A 57 6.85 8.26 -0.28
N ASP A 58 7.03 9.33 -1.04
CA ASP A 58 6.33 10.59 -0.88
C ASP A 58 5.81 11.03 -2.26
N ILE A 59 4.53 10.74 -2.48
CA ILE A 59 3.91 10.72 -3.80
C ILE A 59 3.98 12.08 -4.51
N PRO A 60 3.58 13.23 -3.89
CA PRO A 60 3.47 14.51 -4.59
C PRO A 60 4.77 15.00 -5.21
N TYR A 61 5.89 14.56 -4.65
CA TYR A 61 7.22 15.03 -5.02
C TYR A 61 8.08 13.94 -5.71
N GLY A 62 7.53 12.76 -5.96
CA GLY A 62 8.27 11.68 -6.62
C GLY A 62 9.48 11.20 -5.80
N ARG A 63 9.40 11.26 -4.47
CA ARG A 63 10.53 10.95 -3.58
C ARG A 63 10.42 9.56 -2.98
N ILE A 64 11.58 8.94 -2.78
CA ILE A 64 11.72 7.73 -1.98
C ILE A 64 12.74 8.02 -0.88
N PHE A 65 12.35 7.73 0.35
CA PHE A 65 13.19 7.89 1.52
C PHE A 65 13.57 6.54 2.13
N ARG A 66 14.78 6.46 2.67
CA ARG A 66 15.23 5.42 3.59
C ARG A 66 15.32 6.00 4.99
N ILE A 67 14.79 5.25 5.97
CA ILE A 67 14.81 5.62 7.38
C ILE A 67 15.58 4.54 8.14
N GLU A 68 16.67 4.93 8.77
CA GLU A 68 17.54 4.06 9.55
C GLU A 68 17.86 4.74 10.87
N ASP A 69 17.58 4.12 12.01
CA ASP A 69 17.74 4.69 13.35
C ASP A 69 17.14 6.10 13.50
N GLY A 70 15.99 6.33 12.88
CA GLY A 70 15.29 7.61 12.89
C GLY A 70 15.84 8.67 11.92
N HIS A 71 16.92 8.38 11.20
CA HIS A 71 17.51 9.29 10.22
C HIS A 71 16.89 9.05 8.83
N TRP A 72 16.44 10.13 8.21
CA TRP A 72 15.87 10.13 6.86
C TRP A 72 16.95 10.46 5.84
N SER A 73 17.07 9.62 4.83
CA SER A 73 17.94 9.82 3.67
C SER A 73 17.11 9.77 2.40
N LEU A 74 17.26 10.76 1.54
CA LEU A 74 16.65 10.74 0.22
C LEU A 74 17.39 9.71 -0.65
N VAL A 75 16.68 8.69 -1.10
CA VAL A 75 17.19 7.68 -2.05
C VAL A 75 17.16 8.24 -3.46
N THR A 76 16.02 8.77 -3.87
CA THR A 76 15.82 9.36 -5.21
C THR A 76 14.65 10.32 -5.21
N GLU A 77 14.67 11.26 -6.15
CA GLU A 77 13.54 12.12 -6.52
C GLU A 77 13.45 12.09 -8.06
N TYR A 78 12.28 11.73 -8.60
CA TYR A 78 12.08 11.62 -10.05
C TYR A 78 10.67 12.10 -10.44
N PRO A 79 10.42 12.43 -11.73
CA PRO A 79 9.13 12.99 -12.16
C PRO A 79 8.01 11.95 -12.25
N GLY A 80 7.83 11.15 -11.21
CA GLY A 80 6.81 10.12 -11.04
C GLY A 80 5.88 10.41 -9.87
N TRP A 81 4.94 9.49 -9.68
CA TRP A 81 4.09 9.42 -8.49
C TRP A 81 4.21 8.03 -7.87
N PRO A 82 5.36 7.76 -7.17
CA PRO A 82 5.56 6.48 -6.49
C PRO A 82 4.49 6.29 -5.43
N ASN A 83 3.92 5.08 -5.34
CA ASN A 83 2.90 4.76 -4.37
C ASN A 83 3.29 3.49 -3.59
N GLY A 84 2.75 2.31 -3.91
CA GLY A 84 3.19 1.09 -3.26
C GLY A 84 4.62 0.70 -3.63
N MET A 85 5.33 0.07 -2.70
CA MET A 85 6.73 -0.32 -2.88
C MET A 85 7.05 -1.61 -2.14
N LYS A 86 7.92 -2.44 -2.72
CA LYS A 86 8.49 -3.63 -2.07
C LYS A 86 9.98 -3.73 -2.38
N VAL A 87 10.73 -4.28 -1.44
CA VAL A 87 12.14 -4.64 -1.65
C VAL A 87 12.19 -6.00 -2.33
N GLN A 88 12.92 -6.10 -3.44
CA GLN A 88 13.14 -7.35 -4.16
C GLN A 88 14.25 -8.18 -3.49
N PRO A 89 14.35 -9.49 -3.77
CA PRO A 89 15.40 -10.34 -3.19
C PRO A 89 16.84 -9.89 -3.46
N ASP A 90 17.08 -9.17 -4.55
CA ASP A 90 18.38 -8.60 -4.92
C ASP A 90 18.68 -7.26 -4.20
N GLY A 91 17.73 -6.73 -3.45
CA GLY A 91 17.86 -5.49 -2.69
C GLY A 91 17.34 -4.24 -3.40
N ASP A 92 17.00 -4.33 -4.68
CA ASP A 92 16.37 -3.21 -5.40
C ASP A 92 14.93 -3.01 -4.94
N LEU A 93 14.44 -1.78 -5.09
CA LEU A 93 13.05 -1.45 -4.81
C LEU A 93 12.23 -1.62 -6.08
N LEU A 94 11.08 -2.28 -5.97
CA LEU A 94 10.05 -2.29 -7.00
C LEU A 94 8.91 -1.39 -6.56
N VAL A 95 8.55 -0.44 -7.41
CA VAL A 95 7.62 0.64 -7.12
C VAL A 95 6.44 0.58 -8.08
N ALA A 96 5.23 0.61 -7.54
CA ALA A 96 4.02 0.90 -8.31
C ALA A 96 3.91 2.42 -8.48
N ASP A 97 4.28 2.91 -9.65
CA ASP A 97 4.20 4.33 -9.96
C ASP A 97 2.92 4.62 -10.75
N TYR A 98 2.16 5.60 -10.29
CA TYR A 98 0.88 5.96 -10.91
C TYR A 98 1.03 6.39 -12.37
N ARG A 99 2.15 7.06 -12.72
CA ARG A 99 2.41 7.60 -14.06
C ARG A 99 3.22 6.65 -14.94
N HIS A 100 4.13 5.90 -14.33
CA HIS A 100 5.18 5.18 -15.06
C HIS A 100 5.04 3.64 -15.01
N GLY A 101 3.97 3.12 -14.39
CA GLY A 101 3.79 1.68 -14.26
C GLY A 101 4.66 1.08 -13.16
N LEU A 102 5.26 -0.09 -13.40
CA LEU A 102 6.23 -0.64 -12.45
C LEU A 102 7.63 -0.09 -12.75
N VAL A 103 8.25 0.48 -11.73
CA VAL A 103 9.58 1.10 -11.79
C VAL A 103 10.50 0.38 -10.80
N ARG A 104 11.68 0.01 -11.26
CA ARG A 104 12.77 -0.51 -10.43
C ARG A 104 13.67 0.64 -10.02
N VAL A 105 14.09 0.64 -8.75
CA VAL A 105 14.99 1.67 -8.19
C VAL A 105 16.14 0.98 -7.48
N ASP A 106 17.37 1.31 -7.84
CA ASP A 106 18.57 0.92 -7.09
C ASP A 106 18.70 1.84 -5.85
N PRO A 107 18.55 1.33 -4.63
CA PRO A 107 18.60 2.17 -3.44
C PRO A 107 20.00 2.67 -3.08
N GLY A 108 21.04 2.14 -3.72
CA GLY A 108 22.43 2.58 -3.53
C GLY A 108 22.80 3.78 -4.38
N THR A 109 22.27 3.86 -5.60
CA THR A 109 22.58 4.93 -6.57
C THR A 109 21.42 5.90 -6.80
N GLY A 110 20.18 5.51 -6.45
CA GLY A 110 18.96 6.25 -6.77
C GLY A 110 18.53 6.12 -8.23
N ALA A 111 19.19 5.30 -9.03
CA ALA A 111 18.86 5.11 -10.44
C ALA A 111 17.51 4.42 -10.61
N THR A 112 16.71 4.90 -11.54
CA THR A 112 15.38 4.36 -11.85
C THR A 112 15.34 3.71 -13.23
N ALA A 113 14.62 2.59 -13.38
CA ALA A 113 14.41 1.91 -14.64
C ALA A 113 12.96 1.41 -14.74
N ALA A 114 12.35 1.58 -15.91
CA ALA A 114 11.02 1.05 -16.17
C ALA A 114 11.06 -0.49 -16.27
N VAL A 115 10.11 -1.15 -15.59
CA VAL A 115 9.90 -2.61 -15.72
C VAL A 115 8.77 -2.87 -16.72
N ILE A 116 7.62 -2.25 -16.53
CA ILE A 116 6.50 -2.30 -17.47
C ILE A 116 5.68 -1.00 -17.35
N GLN A 117 5.40 -0.35 -18.47
CA GLN A 117 4.68 0.93 -18.51
C GLN A 117 3.32 0.83 -19.22
N THR A 118 3.17 -0.16 -20.09
CA THR A 118 1.99 -0.29 -20.94
C THR A 118 1.53 -1.74 -21.04
N VAL A 119 0.27 -1.91 -21.37
CA VAL A 119 -0.33 -3.20 -21.73
C VAL A 119 -1.04 -3.05 -23.07
N MET A 120 -0.71 -3.88 -24.08
CA MET A 120 -1.28 -3.81 -25.43
C MET A 120 -1.20 -2.40 -26.03
N SER A 121 -0.07 -1.71 -25.84
CA SER A 121 0.19 -0.32 -26.29
C SER A 121 -0.64 0.76 -25.58
N GLU A 122 -1.42 0.41 -24.56
CA GLU A 122 -2.15 1.37 -23.73
C GLU A 122 -1.46 1.55 -22.38
N SER A 123 -1.52 2.73 -21.81
CA SER A 123 -1.05 3.00 -20.45
C SER A 123 -1.92 2.28 -19.43
N PHE A 124 -1.35 1.97 -18.28
CA PHE A 124 -2.13 1.66 -17.10
C PHE A 124 -3.00 2.86 -16.72
N LYS A 125 -4.06 2.63 -15.95
CA LYS A 125 -4.93 3.71 -15.45
C LYS A 125 -4.22 4.57 -14.40
N GLY A 126 -3.32 3.94 -13.65
CA GLY A 126 -2.52 4.51 -12.59
C GLY A 126 -2.29 3.46 -11.51
N LEU A 127 -1.06 2.96 -11.40
CA LEU A 127 -0.74 1.93 -10.42
C LEU A 127 -0.81 2.49 -8.99
N ASN A 128 -1.22 1.64 -8.05
CA ASN A 128 -1.31 2.04 -6.66
C ASN A 128 -0.39 1.18 -5.77
N ASP A 129 -0.61 -0.12 -5.64
CA ASP A 129 0.20 -0.95 -4.75
C ASP A 129 0.62 -2.26 -5.43
N LEU A 130 1.58 -2.97 -4.82
CA LEU A 130 2.10 -4.22 -5.33
C LEU A 130 2.47 -5.20 -4.21
N THR A 131 2.48 -6.49 -4.54
CA THR A 131 3.04 -7.55 -3.67
C THR A 131 3.81 -8.56 -4.51
N LEU A 132 4.81 -9.18 -3.89
CA LEU A 132 5.66 -10.18 -4.52
C LEU A 132 5.17 -11.58 -4.17
N HIS A 133 5.25 -12.51 -5.12
CA HIS A 133 4.94 -13.91 -4.93
C HIS A 133 6.21 -14.75 -5.04
N ASP A 134 6.29 -15.90 -4.34
CA ASP A 134 7.50 -16.76 -4.31
C ASP A 134 7.88 -17.34 -5.65
N ASP A 135 6.96 -17.38 -6.63
CA ASP A 135 7.27 -17.77 -8.01
C ASP A 135 7.88 -16.63 -8.85
N GLU A 136 8.32 -15.57 -8.18
CA GLU A 136 8.89 -14.36 -8.77
C GLU A 136 7.88 -13.53 -9.60
N SER A 137 6.59 -13.82 -9.52
CA SER A 137 5.58 -12.94 -10.11
C SER A 137 5.27 -11.75 -9.20
N VAL A 138 4.85 -10.65 -9.81
CA VAL A 138 4.43 -9.42 -9.15
C VAL A 138 2.94 -9.23 -9.36
N LEU A 139 2.19 -9.10 -8.27
CA LEU A 139 0.78 -8.73 -8.33
C LEU A 139 0.67 -7.24 -8.01
N PHE A 140 -0.16 -6.51 -8.75
CA PHE A 140 -0.29 -5.09 -8.54
C PHE A 140 -1.69 -4.58 -8.91
N THR A 141 -2.08 -3.49 -8.28
CA THR A 141 -3.35 -2.80 -8.52
C THR A 141 -3.13 -1.64 -9.48
N ASP A 142 -4.09 -1.48 -10.38
CA ASP A 142 -4.17 -0.43 -11.38
C ASP A 142 -5.46 0.33 -11.12
N GLN A 143 -5.38 1.24 -10.16
CA GLN A 143 -6.49 1.94 -9.55
C GLN A 143 -7.06 3.03 -10.46
N GLY A 144 -6.19 3.92 -10.95
CA GLY A 144 -6.61 5.12 -11.66
C GLY A 144 -7.59 5.98 -10.85
N GLN A 145 -8.46 6.70 -11.54
CA GLN A 145 -9.54 7.49 -10.93
C GLN A 145 -10.86 6.72 -10.89
N THR A 146 -10.78 5.39 -10.69
CA THR A 146 -11.95 4.52 -10.63
C THR A 146 -12.68 4.60 -9.28
N GLY A 147 -13.92 4.17 -9.26
CA GLY A 147 -14.76 4.20 -8.06
C GLY A 147 -16.10 3.55 -8.32
N LEU A 148 -17.12 3.86 -7.51
CA LEU A 148 -18.46 3.32 -7.69
C LEU A 148 -19.13 3.81 -8.99
N GLN A 149 -18.76 5.00 -9.47
CA GLN A 149 -19.23 5.56 -10.73
C GLN A 149 -18.57 4.91 -11.96
N ASP A 150 -17.37 4.38 -11.80
CA ASP A 150 -16.59 3.69 -12.82
C ASP A 150 -15.78 2.56 -12.16
N PRO A 151 -16.39 1.40 -11.91
CA PRO A 151 -15.72 0.29 -11.22
C PRO A 151 -14.83 -0.52 -12.18
N THR A 152 -13.98 0.13 -12.95
CA THR A 152 -13.11 -0.49 -13.96
C THR A 152 -11.65 -0.54 -13.55
N GLY A 153 -11.36 -0.41 -12.26
CA GLY A 153 -10.04 -0.66 -11.70
C GLY A 153 -9.62 -2.13 -11.89
N ARG A 154 -8.34 -2.36 -12.03
CA ARG A 154 -7.79 -3.65 -12.44
C ARG A 154 -6.81 -4.19 -11.41
N VAL A 155 -6.67 -5.51 -11.38
CA VAL A 155 -5.60 -6.22 -10.67
C VAL A 155 -4.87 -7.07 -11.70
N TRP A 156 -3.55 -6.98 -11.69
CA TRP A 156 -2.67 -7.64 -12.64
C TRP A 156 -1.71 -8.60 -11.95
N ARG A 157 -1.21 -9.58 -12.68
CA ARG A 157 -0.07 -10.43 -12.33
C ARG A 157 0.93 -10.43 -13.47
N LEU A 158 2.11 -9.88 -13.20
CA LEU A 158 3.27 -9.94 -14.09
C LEU A 158 4.12 -11.15 -13.70
N HIS A 159 4.26 -12.11 -14.59
CA HIS A 159 5.08 -13.30 -14.39
C HIS A 159 6.55 -13.02 -14.72
N LYS A 160 7.44 -13.86 -14.20
CA LYS A 160 8.88 -13.78 -14.44
C LYS A 160 9.25 -13.81 -15.94
N ASP A 161 8.47 -14.53 -16.76
CA ASP A 161 8.66 -14.65 -18.21
C ASP A 161 8.12 -13.44 -19.00
N GLY A 162 7.60 -12.42 -18.31
CA GLY A 162 7.04 -11.21 -18.90
C GLY A 162 5.55 -11.33 -19.30
N ARG A 163 4.92 -12.48 -19.10
CA ARG A 163 3.49 -12.65 -19.33
C ARG A 163 2.71 -11.82 -18.30
N LEU A 164 1.71 -11.09 -18.77
CA LEU A 164 0.85 -10.24 -17.94
C LEU A 164 -0.59 -10.74 -17.97
N ASP A 165 -1.09 -11.19 -16.83
CA ASP A 165 -2.46 -11.66 -16.66
C ASP A 165 -3.31 -10.60 -15.94
N ARG A 166 -4.50 -10.32 -16.46
CA ARG A 166 -5.47 -9.47 -15.80
C ARG A 166 -6.39 -10.31 -14.93
N LEU A 167 -6.21 -10.24 -13.62
CA LEU A 167 -6.98 -11.02 -12.64
C LEU A 167 -8.38 -10.45 -12.42
N ILE A 168 -8.50 -9.12 -12.31
CA ILE A 168 -9.74 -8.39 -12.10
C ILE A 168 -9.77 -7.19 -13.05
N ALA A 169 -10.98 -6.85 -13.54
CA ALA A 169 -11.22 -5.71 -14.42
C ALA A 169 -12.39 -4.81 -13.96
N THR A 170 -12.95 -5.08 -12.78
CA THR A 170 -14.20 -4.47 -12.30
C THR A 170 -14.10 -4.02 -10.84
N GLY A 171 -12.89 -3.65 -10.41
CA GLY A 171 -12.63 -3.19 -9.04
C GLY A 171 -13.02 -1.73 -8.82
N PRO A 172 -13.84 -1.40 -7.81
CA PRO A 172 -14.12 -0.01 -7.46
C PRO A 172 -12.95 0.60 -6.66
N SER A 173 -11.92 1.08 -7.36
CA SER A 173 -10.71 1.66 -6.79
C SER A 173 -9.85 0.62 -6.03
N PRO A 174 -9.28 -0.40 -6.73
CA PRO A 174 -8.38 -1.36 -6.10
C PRO A 174 -7.10 -0.64 -5.66
N ASN A 175 -6.75 -0.82 -4.37
CA ASN A 175 -5.67 -0.13 -3.70
C ASN A 175 -4.66 -1.13 -3.12
N GLY A 176 -4.45 -1.18 -1.82
CA GLY A 176 -3.55 -2.12 -1.19
C GLY A 176 -3.88 -3.58 -1.52
N LEU A 177 -2.85 -4.41 -1.62
CA LEU A 177 -3.03 -5.84 -1.82
C LEU A 177 -1.97 -6.64 -1.06
N VAL A 178 -2.36 -7.83 -0.61
CA VAL A 178 -1.47 -8.72 0.13
C VAL A 178 -1.87 -10.19 -0.05
N LEU A 179 -0.88 -11.06 -0.04
CA LEU A 179 -1.06 -12.50 -0.06
C LEU A 179 -1.24 -13.06 1.36
N ASN A 180 -2.00 -14.17 1.50
CA ASN A 180 -1.90 -14.97 2.72
C ASN A 180 -0.55 -15.66 2.81
N THR A 181 -0.18 -16.17 3.99
CA THR A 181 1.13 -16.79 4.24
C THR A 181 1.43 -17.98 3.33
N ALA A 182 0.41 -18.74 2.95
CA ALA A 182 0.53 -19.86 1.99
C ALA A 182 0.53 -19.40 0.53
N GLN A 183 0.40 -18.11 0.25
CA GLN A 183 0.35 -17.51 -1.10
C GLN A 183 -0.71 -18.10 -2.05
N THR A 184 -1.76 -18.67 -1.48
CA THR A 184 -2.88 -19.28 -2.21
C THR A 184 -4.04 -18.34 -2.44
N HIS A 185 -4.09 -17.22 -1.70
CA HIS A 185 -5.16 -16.23 -1.77
C HIS A 185 -4.60 -14.82 -1.80
N LEU A 186 -5.21 -14.00 -2.64
CA LEU A 186 -4.97 -12.56 -2.69
C LEU A 186 -6.11 -11.81 -1.99
N TYR A 187 -5.74 -10.83 -1.18
CA TYR A 187 -6.65 -9.86 -0.59
C TYR A 187 -6.39 -8.51 -1.25
N VAL A 188 -7.45 -7.79 -1.61
CA VAL A 188 -7.37 -6.50 -2.29
C VAL A 188 -8.33 -5.52 -1.64
N ALA A 189 -7.81 -4.39 -1.21
CA ALA A 189 -8.63 -3.27 -0.74
C ALA A 189 -9.36 -2.62 -1.91
N MET A 190 -10.68 -2.56 -1.82
CA MET A 190 -11.55 -1.84 -2.75
C MET A 190 -11.99 -0.54 -2.06
N THR A 191 -11.16 0.49 -2.17
CA THR A 191 -11.30 1.72 -1.38
C THR A 191 -12.70 2.31 -1.45
N ARG A 192 -13.27 2.45 -2.66
CA ARG A 192 -14.53 3.18 -2.83
C ARG A 192 -15.78 2.38 -2.51
N SER A 193 -15.69 1.05 -2.34
CA SER A 193 -16.76 0.22 -1.78
C SER A 193 -16.60 -0.10 -0.31
N CYS A 194 -15.53 0.37 0.34
CA CYS A 194 -15.19 0.09 1.74
C CYS A 194 -15.07 -1.41 2.04
N GLU A 195 -14.58 -2.18 1.07
CA GLU A 195 -14.49 -3.63 1.13
C GLU A 195 -13.04 -4.11 0.98
N VAL A 196 -12.74 -5.24 1.58
CA VAL A 196 -11.59 -6.06 1.22
C VAL A 196 -12.12 -7.28 0.47
N TRP A 197 -11.71 -7.45 -0.77
CA TRP A 197 -12.01 -8.63 -1.56
C TRP A 197 -10.95 -9.71 -1.36
N ARG A 198 -11.38 -10.97 -1.38
CA ARG A 198 -10.51 -12.15 -1.32
C ARG A 198 -10.84 -13.09 -2.44
N PHE A 199 -9.83 -13.64 -3.09
CA PHE A 199 -9.98 -14.70 -4.10
C PHE A 199 -8.76 -15.62 -4.13
N ALA A 200 -8.99 -16.87 -4.56
CA ALA A 200 -7.93 -17.83 -4.74
C ALA A 200 -7.05 -17.47 -5.94
N LEU A 201 -5.74 -17.57 -5.77
CA LEU A 201 -4.79 -17.51 -6.87
C LEU A 201 -4.67 -18.90 -7.49
N ARG A 202 -4.93 -18.96 -8.79
CA ARG A 202 -4.84 -20.18 -9.57
C ARG A 202 -3.71 -20.06 -10.59
N SER A 203 -3.11 -21.18 -10.94
CA SER A 203 -2.05 -21.22 -11.94
C SER A 203 -2.53 -20.84 -13.36
N ASP A 204 -3.82 -21.00 -13.62
CA ASP A 204 -4.46 -20.63 -14.90
C ASP A 204 -4.88 -19.15 -14.97
N ALA A 205 -4.52 -18.34 -13.97
CA ALA A 205 -4.89 -16.92 -13.80
C ALA A 205 -6.40 -16.63 -13.81
N VAL A 206 -7.23 -17.65 -13.71
CA VAL A 206 -8.69 -17.47 -13.64
C VAL A 206 -9.08 -17.15 -12.20
N VAL A 207 -9.66 -15.99 -12.01
CA VAL A 207 -10.31 -15.61 -10.75
C VAL A 207 -11.75 -16.07 -10.78
N ALA A 208 -12.12 -16.93 -9.85
CA ALA A 208 -13.47 -17.38 -9.66
C ALA A 208 -13.94 -17.15 -8.22
N LYS A 209 -15.22 -16.83 -8.03
CA LYS A 209 -15.85 -16.69 -6.72
C LYS A 209 -15.12 -15.68 -5.82
N ALA A 210 -14.65 -14.54 -6.39
CA ALA A 210 -14.19 -13.43 -5.58
C ALA A 210 -15.29 -13.03 -4.60
N GLN A 211 -14.91 -12.82 -3.35
CA GLN A 211 -15.86 -12.52 -2.28
C GLN A 211 -15.44 -11.29 -1.49
N CYS A 212 -16.40 -10.56 -0.94
CA CYS A 212 -16.15 -9.59 0.09
C CYS A 212 -15.73 -10.35 1.37
N PHE A 213 -14.47 -10.22 1.74
CA PHE A 213 -13.92 -10.85 2.94
C PHE A 213 -14.23 -10.05 4.20
N ALA A 214 -14.08 -8.73 4.11
CA ALA A 214 -14.36 -7.82 5.22
C ALA A 214 -14.87 -6.48 4.67
N ARG A 215 -15.56 -5.74 5.54
CA ARG A 215 -15.93 -4.35 5.33
C ARG A 215 -15.38 -3.51 6.45
N VAL A 216 -14.71 -2.41 6.10
CA VAL A 216 -14.30 -1.41 7.07
C VAL A 216 -15.39 -0.34 7.18
N PRO A 217 -15.45 0.43 8.28
CA PRO A 217 -16.41 1.52 8.39
C PRO A 217 -16.28 2.48 7.21
N PRO A 218 -17.41 2.84 6.57
CA PRO A 218 -17.41 3.82 5.48
C PRO A 218 -17.07 5.21 6.02
N GLY A 219 -16.53 6.07 5.18
CA GLY A 219 -16.13 7.42 5.56
C GLY A 219 -15.65 8.21 4.37
N LEU A 220 -14.72 9.12 4.61
CA LEU A 220 -14.16 10.00 3.58
C LEU A 220 -13.30 9.25 2.55
N VAL A 221 -12.69 8.13 2.98
CA VAL A 221 -11.83 7.31 2.11
C VAL A 221 -12.36 5.87 2.09
N GLY A 222 -11.70 4.93 2.71
CA GLY A 222 -12.00 3.50 2.72
C GLY A 222 -10.74 2.71 3.03
N PRO A 223 -10.70 1.38 2.85
CA PRO A 223 -9.50 0.58 3.05
C PRO A 223 -8.43 0.99 2.04
N ASP A 224 -7.19 1.03 2.51
CA ASP A 224 -6.03 1.50 1.76
C ASP A 224 -4.92 0.44 1.78
N GLY A 225 -3.70 0.75 2.16
CA GLY A 225 -2.61 -0.21 2.26
C GLY A 225 -2.87 -1.33 3.27
N MET A 226 -2.28 -2.49 3.04
CA MET A 226 -2.52 -3.69 3.85
C MET A 226 -1.24 -4.48 4.12
N ALA A 227 -1.24 -5.19 5.25
CA ALA A 227 -0.21 -6.18 5.59
C ALA A 227 -0.85 -7.47 6.12
N MET A 228 -0.10 -8.57 6.09
CA MET A 228 -0.52 -9.88 6.60
C MET A 228 0.54 -10.40 7.56
N ASP A 229 0.14 -10.89 8.74
CA ASP A 229 1.08 -11.50 9.66
C ASP A 229 1.19 -13.03 9.49
N ALA A 230 2.09 -13.64 10.25
CA ALA A 230 2.34 -15.09 10.20
C ALA A 230 1.15 -15.96 10.67
N ALA A 231 0.16 -15.35 11.33
CA ALA A 231 -1.09 -16.00 11.74
C ALA A 231 -2.25 -15.77 10.76
N ASP A 232 -1.95 -15.26 9.56
CA ASP A 232 -2.94 -14.84 8.55
C ASP A 232 -3.94 -13.78 9.08
N ARG A 233 -3.51 -12.94 10.05
CA ARG A 233 -4.30 -11.77 10.43
C ARG A 233 -4.02 -10.64 9.44
N LEU A 234 -5.08 -10.06 8.92
CA LEU A 234 -5.02 -8.98 7.95
C LEU A 234 -5.02 -7.63 8.67
N PHE A 235 -4.04 -6.80 8.38
CA PHE A 235 -3.93 -5.41 8.80
C PHE A 235 -4.41 -4.52 7.66
N VAL A 236 -5.40 -3.66 7.90
CA VAL A 236 -6.02 -2.81 6.88
C VAL A 236 -5.98 -1.36 7.33
N ALA A 237 -5.19 -0.54 6.67
CA ALA A 237 -5.19 0.90 6.89
C ALA A 237 -6.53 1.51 6.45
N ASN A 238 -7.06 2.44 7.24
CA ASN A 238 -8.33 3.11 6.96
C ASN A 238 -8.20 4.63 7.18
N PRO A 239 -7.66 5.33 6.17
CA PRO A 239 -7.57 6.79 6.21
C PRO A 239 -8.95 7.44 6.34
N GLY A 240 -8.97 8.62 6.96
CA GLY A 240 -10.18 9.31 7.38
C GLY A 240 -10.71 8.84 8.74
N HIS A 241 -10.42 7.60 9.15
CA HIS A 241 -10.66 7.10 10.50
C HIS A 241 -9.40 7.10 11.37
N GLY A 242 -8.24 7.31 10.79
CA GLY A 242 -6.95 7.36 11.49
C GLY A 242 -6.60 6.03 12.17
N CYS A 243 -6.87 4.91 11.55
CA CYS A 243 -6.64 3.62 12.20
C CYS A 243 -6.20 2.54 11.22
N VAL A 244 -5.67 1.45 11.79
CA VAL A 244 -5.46 0.17 11.10
C VAL A 244 -6.31 -0.88 11.79
N TRP A 245 -7.15 -1.58 11.03
CA TRP A 245 -7.94 -2.70 11.50
C TRP A 245 -7.11 -3.99 11.46
N VAL A 246 -7.19 -4.79 12.53
CA VAL A 246 -6.62 -6.14 12.56
C VAL A 246 -7.77 -7.13 12.50
N ILE A 247 -7.81 -7.92 11.44
CA ILE A 247 -8.92 -8.81 11.10
C ILE A 247 -8.42 -10.26 11.11
N ASP A 248 -9.16 -11.17 11.75
CA ASP A 248 -8.79 -12.58 11.82
C ASP A 248 -9.00 -13.29 10.46
N PRO A 249 -8.46 -14.52 10.27
CA PRO A 249 -8.65 -15.28 9.03
C PRO A 249 -10.10 -15.62 8.67
N ARG A 250 -11.04 -15.37 9.57
CA ARG A 250 -12.49 -15.56 9.36
C ARG A 250 -13.22 -14.26 9.02
N GLY A 251 -12.50 -13.13 8.94
CA GLY A 251 -13.07 -11.83 8.63
C GLY A 251 -13.62 -11.05 9.83
N ARG A 252 -13.28 -11.46 11.08
CA ARG A 252 -13.75 -10.76 12.29
C ARG A 252 -12.72 -9.70 12.70
N PRO A 253 -13.13 -8.45 12.97
CA PRO A 253 -12.24 -7.43 13.50
C PRO A 253 -11.87 -7.79 14.96
N LEU A 254 -10.56 -7.88 15.23
CA LEU A 254 -10.00 -8.18 16.55
C LEU A 254 -9.54 -6.92 17.26
N TYR A 255 -8.81 -6.06 16.53
CA TYR A 255 -8.21 -4.86 17.08
C TYR A 255 -8.37 -3.67 16.13
N ARG A 256 -8.34 -2.48 16.72
CA ARG A 256 -8.23 -1.21 16.04
C ARG A 256 -6.98 -0.50 16.55
N ILE A 257 -5.97 -0.39 15.71
CA ILE A 257 -4.75 0.35 16.01
C ILE A 257 -5.01 1.82 15.66
N GLN A 258 -5.07 2.69 16.67
CA GLN A 258 -5.54 4.07 16.53
C GLN A 258 -4.39 5.06 16.48
N SER A 259 -4.40 5.94 15.47
CA SER A 259 -3.57 7.14 15.42
C SER A 259 -4.16 8.23 16.31
N TYR A 260 -3.27 8.96 17.00
CA TYR A 260 -3.61 10.12 17.81
C TYR A 260 -2.94 11.42 17.32
N VAL A 261 -2.36 11.40 16.11
CA VAL A 261 -1.71 12.59 15.54
C VAL A 261 -2.38 13.10 14.27
N GLY A 262 -2.93 12.23 13.45
CA GLY A 262 -3.66 12.56 12.24
C GLY A 262 -4.58 11.42 11.84
N THR A 263 -5.41 11.65 10.84
CA THR A 263 -6.45 10.70 10.40
C THR A 263 -6.11 9.98 9.11
N MET A 264 -5.03 10.36 8.43
CA MET A 264 -4.65 9.81 7.12
C MET A 264 -3.65 8.67 7.27
N THR A 265 -4.05 7.59 7.92
CA THR A 265 -3.28 6.33 8.00
C THR A 265 -3.40 5.58 6.67
N THR A 266 -2.46 5.77 5.76
CA THR A 266 -2.57 5.34 4.37
C THR A 266 -2.11 3.90 4.15
N ASN A 267 -1.02 3.48 4.79
CA ASN A 267 -0.48 2.15 4.57
C ASN A 267 0.19 1.59 5.84
N CYS A 268 0.52 0.31 5.84
CA CYS A 268 1.19 -0.31 6.97
C CYS A 268 2.13 -1.46 6.53
N ALA A 269 3.16 -1.70 7.33
CA ALA A 269 4.07 -2.83 7.16
C ALA A 269 4.44 -3.41 8.52
N LEU A 270 4.55 -4.73 8.61
CA LEU A 270 5.06 -5.39 9.80
C LEU A 270 6.57 -5.19 9.93
N THR A 271 7.06 -4.99 11.15
CA THR A 271 8.50 -5.00 11.41
C THR A 271 9.12 -6.36 11.09
N PRO A 272 10.40 -6.45 10.72
CA PRO A 272 11.04 -7.71 10.35
C PRO A 272 10.95 -8.81 11.42
N ASP A 273 10.88 -8.43 12.69
CA ASP A 273 10.71 -9.36 13.82
C ASP A 273 9.24 -9.77 14.08
N GLY A 274 8.31 -9.20 13.32
CA GLY A 274 6.87 -9.44 13.44
C GLY A 274 6.21 -8.89 14.71
N ARG A 275 6.93 -8.12 15.53
CA ARG A 275 6.43 -7.61 16.82
C ARG A 275 5.80 -6.24 16.74
N GLY A 276 6.07 -5.51 15.66
CA GLY A 276 5.53 -4.19 15.43
C GLY A 276 4.83 -4.06 14.08
N VAL A 277 4.00 -3.05 13.96
CA VAL A 277 3.46 -2.56 12.70
C VAL A 277 3.80 -1.08 12.58
N VAL A 278 4.48 -0.71 11.51
CA VAL A 278 4.67 0.69 11.13
C VAL A 278 3.54 1.13 10.22
N ILE A 279 3.15 2.40 10.35
CA ILE A 279 2.00 2.97 9.64
C ILE A 279 2.44 4.32 9.09
N THR A 280 2.22 4.55 7.80
CA THR A 280 2.35 5.88 7.20
C THR A 280 1.13 6.72 7.57
N GLU A 281 1.37 7.89 8.15
CA GLU A 281 0.34 8.88 8.47
C GLU A 281 0.65 10.15 7.68
N SER A 282 -0.16 10.37 6.64
CA SER A 282 0.17 11.31 5.55
C SER A 282 -0.34 12.73 5.79
N GLU A 283 -1.19 12.96 6.81
CA GLU A 283 -1.66 14.29 7.17
C GLU A 283 -0.56 15.09 7.89
N THR A 284 0.22 14.43 8.74
CA THR A 284 1.29 15.05 9.52
C THR A 284 2.69 14.71 9.04
N GLY A 285 2.82 13.88 8.01
CA GLY A 285 4.10 13.37 7.52
C GLY A 285 4.82 12.51 8.56
N SER A 286 4.07 11.63 9.23
CA SER A 286 4.58 10.81 10.34
C SER A 286 4.65 9.33 9.98
N ILE A 287 5.63 8.66 10.55
CA ILE A 287 5.66 7.21 10.67
C ILE A 287 5.25 6.86 12.09
N LEU A 288 4.16 6.11 12.20
CA LEU A 288 3.67 5.62 13.48
C LEU A 288 4.10 4.17 13.67
N ILE A 289 4.12 3.72 14.92
CA ILE A 289 4.36 2.33 15.27
C ILE A 289 3.41 1.90 16.39
N ALA A 290 2.95 0.66 16.32
CA ALA A 290 2.23 -0.01 17.38
C ALA A 290 2.76 -1.44 17.58
N GLU A 291 2.54 -2.00 18.76
CA GLU A 291 2.84 -3.42 19.01
C GLU A 291 1.80 -4.30 18.33
N VAL A 292 2.26 -5.38 17.70
CA VAL A 292 1.37 -6.40 17.15
C VAL A 292 0.84 -7.23 18.33
N PRO A 293 -0.49 -7.32 18.52
CA PRO A 293 -1.04 -8.13 19.59
C PRO A 293 -0.67 -9.60 19.42
N PRO A 294 -0.53 -10.36 20.49
CA PRO A 294 -0.32 -11.81 20.40
C PRO A 294 -1.46 -12.47 19.61
N ALA A 295 -1.13 -13.56 18.92
CA ALA A 295 -2.09 -14.35 18.12
C ALA A 295 -3.11 -15.10 19.03
#